data_7a6460153329a179603470ce48db1c40
#
_entry.id   7a6460153329a179603470ce48db1c40
#
_cell.length_a   1.000
_cell.length_b   1.000
_cell.length_c   1.000
_cell.angle_alpha   90.00
_cell.angle_beta   90.00
_cell.angle_gamma   90.00
#
_symmetry.space_group_name_H-M   'P 1'
#
loop_
_entity.id
_entity.type
_entity.pdbx_description
1 polymer ?
#
loop_
_entity_poly.entity_id
_entity_poly.type
_entity_poly.pdbx_seq_one_letter_code
_entity_poly.pdbx_strand_id
1 'polypeptide(L)'
;MRTAFVIVAAAGALAAGVGFAQSGADVLKAKGCLNCHETDKKKVGPSFKDVAAKYKGDKGAPGMLVGKLKEGTGHPKAAATDEELKAAVGYVLSVK
;
A
#
# COMPACT_ATOMS: atom_id res chain seq x y z
N MET A 1 7.77 -59.50 5.87
CA MET A 1 6.72 -58.52 6.15
C MET A 1 7.33 -57.15 6.29
N ARG A 2 7.22 -56.37 5.31
CA ARG A 2 7.79 -55.03 5.36
C ARG A 2 6.70 -54.04 5.05
N THR A 3 6.23 -53.40 6.08
CA THR A 3 5.29 -52.32 6.01
C THR A 3 6.05 -51.10 5.56
N ALA A 4 5.84 -50.72 4.33
CA ALA A 4 6.34 -49.45 3.83
C ALA A 4 5.44 -48.35 4.40
N PHE A 5 5.95 -47.57 5.33
CA PHE A 5 5.31 -46.34 5.74
C PHE A 5 5.51 -45.30 4.65
N VAL A 6 4.47 -45.09 3.91
CA VAL A 6 4.44 -43.93 3.02
C VAL A 6 4.15 -42.74 3.92
N ILE A 7 5.17 -42.01 4.23
CA ILE A 7 5.01 -40.70 4.84
C ILE A 7 4.55 -39.76 3.74
N VAL A 8 3.26 -39.56 3.65
CA VAL A 8 2.74 -38.45 2.86
C VAL A 8 3.06 -37.20 3.66
N ALA A 9 4.15 -36.58 3.35
CA ALA A 9 4.38 -35.23 3.80
C ALA A 9 3.32 -34.36 3.13
N ALA A 10 2.27 -34.07 3.85
CA ALA A 10 1.36 -33.02 3.44
C ALA A 10 2.18 -31.75 3.43
N ALA A 11 2.58 -31.32 2.26
CA ALA A 11 3.09 -29.97 2.07
C ALA A 11 1.95 -29.05 2.47
N GLY A 12 2.02 -28.51 3.68
CA GLY A 12 1.07 -27.54 4.13
C GLY A 12 1.03 -26.42 3.10
N ALA A 13 -0.14 -26.18 2.57
CA ALA A 13 -0.34 -25.06 1.68
C ALA A 13 -0.02 -23.78 2.43
N LEU A 14 1.15 -23.25 2.19
CA LEU A 14 1.60 -21.99 2.77
C LEU A 14 0.93 -20.77 2.12
N ALA A 15 -0.10 -20.99 1.35
CA ALA A 15 -0.83 -19.92 0.68
C ALA A 15 -1.62 -19.02 1.64
N ALA A 16 -1.78 -19.43 2.89
CA ALA A 16 -2.66 -18.74 3.83
C ALA A 16 -2.21 -17.33 4.22
N GLY A 17 -0.96 -16.94 4.02
CA GLY A 17 -0.47 -15.62 4.39
C GLY A 17 -0.32 -14.64 3.23
N VAL A 18 -0.42 -15.13 2.01
CA VAL A 18 0.01 -14.36 0.84
C VAL A 18 -1.07 -13.40 0.35
N GLY A 19 -2.33 -13.68 0.66
CA GLY A 19 -3.46 -12.90 0.15
C GLY A 19 -3.76 -11.60 0.92
N PHE A 20 -3.03 -11.32 1.98
CA PHE A 20 -3.39 -10.22 2.87
C PHE A 20 -2.62 -8.93 2.65
N ALA A 21 -1.55 -8.97 1.89
CA ALA A 21 -0.86 -7.76 1.51
C ALA A 21 -1.61 -7.12 0.34
N GLN A 22 -2.45 -6.15 0.62
CA GLN A 22 -3.05 -5.35 -0.42
C GLN A 22 -1.97 -4.57 -1.16
N SER A 23 -2.04 -4.51 -2.49
CA SER A 23 -1.18 -3.63 -3.24
C SER A 23 -1.50 -2.17 -2.93
N GLY A 24 -0.55 -1.27 -3.12
CA GLY A 24 -0.79 0.16 -2.94
C GLY A 24 -1.95 0.66 -3.78
N ALA A 25 -2.08 0.19 -5.01
CA ALA A 25 -3.20 0.55 -5.88
C ALA A 25 -4.55 0.11 -5.31
N ASP A 26 -4.62 -1.08 -4.73
CA ASP A 26 -5.85 -1.59 -4.11
C ASP A 26 -6.22 -0.76 -2.87
N VAL A 27 -5.24 -0.39 -2.06
CA VAL A 27 -5.46 0.48 -0.90
C VAL A 27 -6.04 1.83 -1.34
N LEU A 28 -5.49 2.44 -2.37
CA LEU A 28 -6.00 3.72 -2.89
C LEU A 28 -7.47 3.63 -3.26
N LYS A 29 -7.90 2.53 -3.86
CA LYS A 29 -9.32 2.30 -4.20
C LYS A 29 -10.16 2.06 -2.96
N ALA A 30 -9.72 1.16 -2.09
CA ALA A 30 -10.49 0.74 -0.92
C ALA A 30 -10.66 1.84 0.12
N LYS A 31 -9.69 2.73 0.25
CA LYS A 31 -9.70 3.79 1.26
C LYS A 31 -10.17 5.14 0.73
N GLY A 32 -10.71 5.19 -0.47
CA GLY A 32 -11.31 6.40 -1.03
C GLY A 32 -10.32 7.48 -1.44
N CYS A 33 -9.05 7.17 -1.59
CA CYS A 33 -8.04 8.15 -2.00
C CYS A 33 -8.34 8.72 -3.38
N LEU A 34 -8.90 7.91 -4.26
CA LEU A 34 -9.25 8.30 -5.64
C LEU A 34 -10.45 9.23 -5.72
N ASN A 35 -11.14 9.50 -4.62
CA ASN A 35 -12.20 10.52 -4.59
C ASN A 35 -11.63 11.92 -4.74
N CYS A 36 -10.38 12.12 -4.30
CA CYS A 36 -9.72 13.43 -4.31
C CYS A 36 -8.44 13.47 -5.15
N HIS A 37 -7.91 12.32 -5.54
CA HIS A 37 -6.68 12.21 -6.31
C HIS A 37 -6.87 11.39 -7.58
N GLU A 38 -6.09 11.74 -8.60
CA GLU A 38 -5.91 10.95 -9.81
C GLU A 38 -4.43 10.79 -10.09
N THR A 39 -4.08 9.85 -10.96
CA THR A 39 -2.68 9.59 -11.29
C THR A 39 -2.04 10.76 -12.04
N ASP A 40 -2.72 11.28 -13.06
CA ASP A 40 -2.14 12.27 -13.98
C ASP A 40 -2.75 13.67 -13.87
N LYS A 41 -3.88 13.81 -13.20
CA LYS A 41 -4.62 15.06 -13.17
C LYS A 41 -4.85 15.54 -11.75
N LYS A 42 -4.78 16.85 -11.57
CA LYS A 42 -5.23 17.48 -10.34
C LYS A 42 -6.75 17.34 -10.22
N LYS A 43 -7.18 17.02 -9.03
CA LYS A 43 -8.58 16.96 -8.65
C LYS A 43 -8.79 17.85 -7.43
N VAL A 44 -9.37 17.34 -6.35
CA VAL A 44 -9.35 18.06 -5.06
C VAL A 44 -7.93 18.12 -4.51
N GLY A 45 -7.22 17.00 -4.56
CA GLY A 45 -5.81 16.92 -4.23
C GLY A 45 -4.91 16.92 -5.47
N PRO A 46 -3.60 17.03 -5.29
CA PRO A 46 -2.64 16.96 -6.38
C PRO A 46 -2.67 15.60 -7.05
N SER A 47 -2.22 15.54 -8.31
CA SER A 47 -2.02 14.27 -8.99
C SER A 47 -0.93 13.45 -8.29
N PHE A 48 -1.02 12.14 -8.37
CA PHE A 48 0.03 11.29 -7.81
C PHE A 48 1.36 11.49 -8.50
N LYS A 49 1.33 11.78 -9.79
CA LYS A 49 2.52 12.11 -10.55
C LYS A 49 3.24 13.34 -9.99
N ASP A 50 2.48 14.39 -9.65
CA ASP A 50 3.05 15.59 -9.05
C ASP A 50 3.57 15.34 -7.64
N VAL A 51 2.87 14.53 -6.85
CA VAL A 51 3.34 14.14 -5.52
C VAL A 51 4.66 13.38 -5.62
N ALA A 52 4.74 12.42 -6.53
CA ALA A 52 5.97 11.66 -6.74
C ALA A 52 7.13 12.55 -7.17
N ALA A 53 6.88 13.49 -8.06
CA ALA A 53 7.89 14.45 -8.53
C ALA A 53 8.37 15.36 -7.40
N LYS A 54 7.45 15.85 -6.57
CA LYS A 54 7.77 16.74 -5.44
C LYS A 54 8.70 16.08 -4.43
N TYR A 55 8.50 14.80 -4.16
CA TYR A 55 9.26 14.08 -3.13
C TYR A 55 10.34 13.16 -3.69
N LYS A 56 10.65 13.30 -4.97
CA LYS A 56 11.68 12.48 -5.62
C LYS A 56 13.01 12.62 -4.90
N GLY A 57 13.58 11.48 -4.49
CA GLY A 57 14.85 11.45 -3.78
C GLY A 57 14.79 11.84 -2.30
N ASP A 58 13.63 12.19 -1.80
CA ASP A 58 13.43 12.51 -0.39
C ASP A 58 13.21 11.21 0.41
N LYS A 59 14.22 10.79 1.13
CA LYS A 59 14.19 9.55 1.92
C LYS A 59 13.24 9.62 3.11
N GLY A 60 12.96 10.81 3.61
CA GLY A 60 12.03 11.03 4.72
C GLY A 60 10.58 11.12 4.29
N ALA A 61 10.31 11.27 2.99
CA ALA A 61 8.94 11.48 2.50
C ALA A 61 8.00 10.33 2.82
N PRO A 62 8.35 9.05 2.66
CA PRO A 62 7.43 7.96 2.96
C PRO A 62 6.89 8.02 4.39
N GLY A 63 7.77 8.16 5.37
CA GLY A 63 7.37 8.23 6.78
C GLY A 63 6.56 9.48 7.11
N MET A 64 6.95 10.62 6.56
CA MET A 64 6.24 11.88 6.74
C MET A 64 4.82 11.80 6.17
N LEU A 65 4.65 11.26 4.98
CA LEU A 65 3.35 11.17 4.32
C LEU A 65 2.43 10.18 5.06
N VAL A 66 2.96 9.05 5.49
CA VAL A 66 2.20 8.12 6.32
C VAL A 66 1.70 8.81 7.59
N GLY A 67 2.56 9.55 8.27
CA GLY A 67 2.20 10.30 9.47
C GLY A 67 1.09 11.32 9.22
N LYS A 68 1.18 12.08 8.13
CA LYS A 68 0.14 13.05 7.76
C LYS A 68 -1.21 12.38 7.51
N LEU A 69 -1.22 11.28 6.80
CA LEU A 69 -2.44 10.53 6.49
C LEU A 69 -3.05 9.90 7.75
N LYS A 70 -2.21 9.41 8.63
CA LYS A 70 -2.63 8.78 9.87
C LYS A 70 -3.20 9.79 10.86
N GLU A 71 -2.57 10.94 10.97
CA GLU A 71 -2.93 11.98 11.94
C GLU A 71 -3.93 13.01 11.39
N GLY A 72 -4.04 13.10 10.08
CA GLY A 72 -4.89 14.11 9.44
C GLY A 72 -4.29 15.50 9.45
N THR A 73 -2.97 15.61 9.51
CA THR A 73 -2.26 16.90 9.56
C THR A 73 -2.06 17.48 8.17
N GLY A 74 -2.81 18.51 7.85
CA GLY A 74 -2.75 19.13 6.52
C GLY A 74 -3.32 18.25 5.40
N HIS A 75 -4.03 17.21 5.76
CA HIS A 75 -4.66 16.25 4.87
C HIS A 75 -5.80 15.55 5.63
N PRO A 76 -6.91 15.19 4.97
CA PRO A 76 -7.93 14.39 5.62
C PRO A 76 -7.37 13.10 6.19
N LYS A 77 -7.79 12.75 7.38
CA LYS A 77 -7.34 11.53 8.05
C LYS A 77 -7.81 10.30 7.27
N ALA A 78 -6.90 9.41 6.98
CA ALA A 78 -7.20 8.15 6.30
C ALA A 78 -7.53 7.06 7.33
N ALA A 79 -8.66 6.38 7.14
CA ALA A 79 -9.05 5.24 7.96
C ALA A 79 -8.38 3.96 7.45
N ALA A 80 -7.08 3.85 7.64
CA ALA A 80 -6.26 2.75 7.15
C ALA A 80 -5.20 2.37 8.18
N THR A 81 -4.73 1.13 8.10
CA THR A 81 -3.64 0.67 8.96
C THR A 81 -2.32 1.27 8.51
N ASP A 82 -1.31 1.26 9.37
CA ASP A 82 0.04 1.73 9.02
C ASP A 82 0.59 1.01 7.80
N GLU A 83 0.39 -0.29 7.71
CA GLU A 83 0.86 -1.10 6.58
C GLU A 83 0.15 -0.74 5.28
N GLU A 84 -1.16 -0.52 5.34
CA GLU A 84 -1.93 -0.06 4.20
C GLU A 84 -1.45 1.32 3.74
N LEU A 85 -1.21 2.22 4.67
CA LEU A 85 -0.69 3.55 4.34
C LEU A 85 0.71 3.49 3.74
N LYS A 86 1.57 2.63 4.25
CA LYS A 86 2.91 2.43 3.67
C LYS A 86 2.83 1.91 2.25
N ALA A 87 1.94 0.96 1.98
CA ALA A 87 1.74 0.43 0.64
C ALA A 87 1.20 1.51 -0.32
N ALA A 88 0.23 2.28 0.11
CA ALA A 88 -0.36 3.35 -0.68
C ALA A 88 0.66 4.45 -1.00
N VAL A 89 1.38 4.92 0.01
CA VAL A 89 2.41 5.96 -0.16
C VAL A 89 3.54 5.47 -1.06
N GLY A 90 4.00 4.24 -0.85
CA GLY A 90 5.03 3.65 -1.71
C GLY A 90 4.61 3.59 -3.18
N TYR A 91 3.37 3.22 -3.43
CA TYR A 91 2.81 3.21 -4.79
C TYR A 91 2.78 4.62 -5.39
N VAL A 92 2.23 5.58 -4.65
CA VAL A 92 2.13 6.98 -5.11
C VAL A 92 3.51 7.54 -5.44
N LEU A 93 4.49 7.34 -4.58
CA LEU A 93 5.84 7.84 -4.80
C LEU A 93 6.57 7.14 -5.95
N SER A 94 6.08 5.99 -6.40
CA SER A 94 6.63 5.27 -7.56
C SER A 94 6.05 5.71 -8.90
N VAL A 95 5.05 6.57 -8.91
CA VAL A 95 4.42 7.06 -10.14
C VAL A 95 5.41 7.92 -10.93
N LYS A 96 5.47 7.67 -12.22
CA LYS A 96 6.38 8.39 -13.12
C LYS A 96 5.62 9.27 -14.10
#